data_3ae726ed511ae0026b13f78295b9b46f
#
_entry.id   3ae726ed511ae0026b13f78295b9b46f
#
_cell.length_a   1.000
_cell.length_b   1.000
_cell.length_c   1.000
_cell.angle_alpha   90.00
_cell.angle_beta   90.00
_cell.angle_gamma   90.00
#
_symmetry.space_group_name_H-M   'P 1'
#
loop_
_entity.id
_entity.type
_entity.pdbx_description
1 polymer ?
#
loop_
_entity_poly.entity_id
_entity_poly.type
_entity_poly.pdbx_seq_one_letter_code
_entity_poly.pdbx_strand_id
1 'polypeptide(L)'
;MTKFPVNPKYFNEFEKRAKNEFGEKGLNNQKGFIKMNILKPVNIPPSKDNNIFVIETYWEDLESFKAYTESEAFRKAHENPPPKEWFTAPPTVEVYEIIKEK
;
A
#
# COMPACT_ATOMS: atom_id res chain seq x y z
N MET A 1 5.98 -3.42 -0.04
CA MET A 1 4.96 -2.64 -0.77
C MET A 1 3.77 -3.51 -1.14
N THR A 2 2.61 -2.92 -1.18
CA THR A 2 1.39 -3.62 -1.58
C THR A 2 0.91 -3.03 -2.89
N LYS A 3 0.67 -3.88 -3.87
CA LYS A 3 0.19 -3.48 -5.19
C LYS A 3 -1.27 -3.84 -5.35
N PHE A 4 -2.07 -2.86 -5.74
CA PHE A 4 -3.51 -3.03 -5.92
C PHE A 4 -3.90 -2.81 -7.37
N PRO A 5 -4.23 -3.88 -8.11
CA PRO A 5 -4.74 -3.74 -9.49
C PRO A 5 -6.18 -3.25 -9.44
N VAL A 6 -6.40 -1.96 -9.65
CA VAL A 6 -7.71 -1.33 -9.49
C VAL A 6 -8.42 -1.21 -10.82
N ASN A 7 -9.70 -1.55 -10.86
CA ASN A 7 -10.53 -1.34 -12.03
C ASN A 7 -10.62 0.17 -12.27
N PRO A 8 -10.29 0.66 -13.47
CA PRO A 8 -10.31 2.11 -13.76
C PRO A 8 -11.62 2.79 -13.41
N LYS A 9 -12.73 2.07 -13.47
CA LYS A 9 -14.04 2.57 -13.06
C LYS A 9 -14.06 3.06 -11.62
N TYR A 10 -13.18 2.51 -10.78
CA TYR A 10 -13.14 2.80 -9.34
C TYR A 10 -11.89 3.53 -8.90
N PHE A 11 -11.13 4.12 -9.82
CA PHE A 11 -9.91 4.84 -9.48
C PHE A 11 -10.15 5.94 -8.46
N ASN A 12 -11.19 6.75 -8.68
CA ASN A 12 -11.46 7.87 -7.77
C ASN A 12 -11.87 7.38 -6.38
N GLU A 13 -12.69 6.35 -6.32
CA GLU A 13 -13.14 5.78 -5.06
C GLU A 13 -11.97 5.19 -4.28
N PHE A 14 -11.09 4.46 -4.98
CA PHE A 14 -9.91 3.87 -4.34
C PHE A 14 -8.95 4.96 -3.84
N GLU A 15 -8.69 5.96 -4.68
CA GLU A 15 -7.79 7.06 -4.30
C GLU A 15 -8.29 7.77 -3.05
N LYS A 16 -9.56 8.08 -3.00
CA LYS A 16 -10.16 8.76 -1.86
C LYS A 16 -10.03 7.94 -0.59
N ARG A 17 -10.34 6.65 -0.69
CA ARG A 17 -10.23 5.77 0.47
C ARG A 17 -8.78 5.61 0.92
N ALA A 18 -7.86 5.48 -0.02
CA ALA A 18 -6.45 5.33 0.30
C ALA A 18 -5.91 6.55 1.05
N LYS A 19 -6.27 7.75 0.61
CA LYS A 19 -5.85 8.98 1.28
C LYS A 19 -6.38 9.09 2.70
N ASN A 20 -7.58 8.57 2.94
CA ASN A 20 -8.24 8.77 4.23
C ASN A 20 -8.04 7.64 5.23
N GLU A 21 -7.80 6.42 4.76
CA GLU A 21 -7.83 5.25 5.64
C GLU A 21 -6.52 4.48 5.75
N PHE A 22 -5.70 4.51 4.70
CA PHE A 22 -4.51 3.65 4.70
C PHE A 22 -3.38 4.23 5.55
N GLY A 23 -2.89 3.39 6.47
CA GLY A 23 -1.67 3.67 7.22
C GLY A 23 -1.77 4.71 8.33
N GLU A 24 -2.91 5.32 8.53
CA GLU A 24 -3.00 6.40 9.51
C GLU A 24 -3.13 5.93 10.95
N LYS A 25 -3.83 4.82 11.16
CA LYS A 25 -4.09 4.35 12.52
C LYS A 25 -3.00 3.40 12.99
N GLY A 26 -2.19 3.91 13.90
CA GLY A 26 -1.19 3.08 14.58
C GLY A 26 0.10 2.84 13.82
N LEU A 27 0.18 3.21 12.54
CA LEU A 27 1.39 2.99 11.77
C LEU A 27 2.53 3.88 12.24
N ASN A 28 2.25 5.15 12.51
CA ASN A 28 3.26 6.10 12.97
C ASN A 28 3.85 5.72 14.33
N ASN A 29 3.15 4.92 15.10
CA ASN A 29 3.58 4.51 16.43
C ASN A 29 4.37 3.19 16.40
N GLN A 30 4.53 2.59 15.24
CA GLN A 30 5.24 1.32 15.13
C GLN A 30 6.75 1.53 15.17
N LYS A 31 7.43 0.70 15.96
CA LYS A 31 8.89 0.75 16.06
C LYS A 31 9.50 0.48 14.69
N GLY A 32 10.45 1.32 14.29
CA GLY A 32 11.17 1.13 13.03
C GLY A 32 10.45 1.66 11.80
N PHE A 33 9.25 2.19 11.95
CA PHE A 33 8.55 2.78 10.81
C PHE A 33 9.20 4.10 10.41
N ILE A 34 9.44 4.28 9.11
CA ILE A 34 10.08 5.49 8.60
C ILE A 34 9.09 6.39 7.88
N LYS A 35 8.45 5.87 6.84
CA LYS A 35 7.48 6.67 6.07
C LYS A 35 6.61 5.78 5.19
N MET A 36 5.54 6.38 4.66
CA MET A 36 4.62 5.71 3.75
C MET A 36 4.35 6.61 2.55
N ASN A 37 4.27 6.02 1.37
CA ASN A 37 3.83 6.68 0.16
C ASN A 37 2.68 5.91 -0.46
N ILE A 38 1.73 6.63 -1.03
CA ILE A 38 0.66 6.04 -1.83
C ILE A 38 0.86 6.52 -3.25
N LEU A 39 1.01 5.59 -4.19
CA LEU A 39 1.33 5.89 -5.58
C LEU A 39 0.13 5.60 -6.46
N LYS A 40 -0.22 6.57 -7.29
CA LYS A 40 -1.30 6.44 -8.27
C LYS A 40 -0.70 6.17 -9.64
N PRO A 41 -1.26 5.23 -10.42
CA PRO A 41 -0.71 4.96 -11.75
C PRO A 41 -0.89 6.15 -12.69
N VAL A 42 0.15 6.42 -13.45
CA VAL A 42 0.13 7.46 -14.48
C VAL A 42 0.48 6.80 -15.80
N ASN A 43 -0.39 6.97 -16.79
CA ASN A 43 -0.24 6.29 -18.07
C ASN A 43 0.40 7.23 -19.10
N ILE A 44 1.70 7.06 -19.27
CA ILE A 44 2.48 7.74 -20.29
C ILE A 44 3.26 6.68 -21.07
N PRO A 45 3.51 6.86 -22.36
CA PRO A 45 4.30 5.89 -23.12
C PRO A 45 5.70 5.73 -22.52
N PRO A 46 6.26 4.51 -22.46
CA PRO A 46 5.69 3.26 -22.98
C PRO A 46 4.70 2.56 -22.02
N SER A 47 4.49 3.11 -20.81
CA SER A 47 3.56 2.51 -19.83
C SER A 47 2.13 2.85 -20.20
N LYS A 48 1.41 1.88 -20.76
CA LYS A 48 -0.01 2.02 -21.08
C LYS A 48 -0.82 1.09 -20.21
N ASP A 49 -2.05 1.50 -19.91
CA ASP A 49 -3.00 0.65 -19.20
C ASP A 49 -2.54 0.19 -17.82
N ASN A 50 -1.65 0.97 -17.21
CA ASN A 50 -1.24 0.70 -15.84
C ASN A 50 -2.41 1.03 -14.91
N ASN A 51 -2.88 0.04 -14.17
CA ASN A 51 -3.96 0.22 -13.20
C ASN A 51 -3.52 -0.13 -11.78
N ILE A 52 -2.21 -0.13 -11.52
CA ILE A 52 -1.66 -0.56 -10.24
C ILE A 52 -1.45 0.64 -9.32
N PHE A 53 -2.22 0.70 -8.24
CA PHE A 53 -1.92 1.61 -7.13
C PHE A 53 -0.94 0.90 -6.21
N VAL A 54 -0.03 1.63 -5.62
CA VAL A 54 1.00 1.05 -4.76
C VAL A 54 1.02 1.77 -3.41
N ILE A 55 1.08 0.99 -2.34
CA ILE A 55 1.33 1.54 -1.01
C ILE A 55 2.72 1.08 -0.61
N GLU A 56 3.63 2.05 -0.46
CA GLU A 56 4.99 1.78 -0.03
C GLU A 56 5.14 2.15 1.42
N THR A 57 5.69 1.24 2.22
CA THR A 57 6.08 1.58 3.59
C THR A 57 7.57 1.30 3.73
N TYR A 58 8.24 2.19 4.46
CA TYR A 58 9.68 2.12 4.66
C TYR A 58 9.96 1.84 6.13
N TRP A 59 10.83 0.86 6.39
CA TRP A 59 11.14 0.38 7.73
C TRP A 59 12.64 0.33 7.93
N GLU A 60 13.07 0.52 9.18
CA GLU A 60 14.50 0.46 9.50
C GLU A 60 15.09 -0.92 9.24
N ASP A 61 14.30 -1.97 9.51
CA ASP A 61 14.74 -3.35 9.32
C ASP A 61 13.54 -4.27 9.10
N LEU A 62 13.84 -5.48 8.67
CA LEU A 62 12.79 -6.47 8.38
C LEU A 62 12.04 -6.89 9.63
N GLU A 63 12.73 -6.95 10.77
CA GLU A 63 12.10 -7.36 12.03
C GLU A 63 10.97 -6.40 12.43
N SER A 64 11.19 -5.10 12.23
CA SER A 64 10.18 -4.09 12.54
C SER A 64 8.94 -4.27 11.66
N PHE A 65 9.15 -4.54 10.37
CA PHE A 65 8.03 -4.79 9.47
C PHE A 65 7.25 -6.05 9.87
N LYS A 66 7.98 -7.13 10.20
CA LYS A 66 7.33 -8.37 10.64
C LYS A 66 6.52 -8.14 11.90
N ALA A 67 7.06 -7.40 12.86
CA ALA A 67 6.35 -7.10 14.10
C ALA A 67 5.06 -6.34 13.81
N TYR A 68 5.11 -5.40 12.87
CA TYR A 68 3.91 -4.67 12.48
C TYR A 68 2.84 -5.60 11.90
N THR A 69 3.23 -6.54 11.03
CA THR A 69 2.26 -7.45 10.40
C THR A 69 1.57 -8.37 11.41
N GLU A 70 2.15 -8.53 12.59
CA GLU A 70 1.57 -9.33 13.67
C GLU A 70 0.85 -8.48 14.71
N SER A 71 0.82 -7.16 14.52
CA SER A 71 0.26 -6.24 15.51
C SER A 71 -1.25 -6.09 15.39
N GLU A 72 -1.84 -5.59 16.47
CA GLU A 72 -3.25 -5.24 16.51
C GLU A 72 -3.57 -4.14 15.50
N ALA A 73 -2.65 -3.18 15.31
CA ALA A 73 -2.85 -2.10 14.36
C ALA A 73 -2.99 -2.62 12.94
N PHE A 74 -2.17 -3.62 12.58
CA PHE A 74 -2.25 -4.25 11.27
C PHE A 74 -3.59 -4.96 11.09
N ARG A 75 -4.00 -5.72 12.10
CA ARG A 75 -5.27 -6.44 12.06
C ARG A 75 -6.44 -5.48 11.86
N LYS A 76 -6.44 -4.37 12.61
CA LYS A 76 -7.50 -3.37 12.49
C LYS A 76 -7.50 -2.69 11.13
N ALA A 77 -6.33 -2.43 10.57
CA ALA A 77 -6.22 -1.80 9.26
C ALA A 77 -6.80 -2.68 8.15
N HIS A 78 -6.84 -4.00 8.37
CA HIS A 78 -7.34 -4.96 7.38
C HIS A 78 -8.72 -5.52 7.69
N GLU A 79 -9.39 -4.93 8.67
CA GLU A 79 -10.69 -5.40 9.14
C GLU A 79 -11.81 -5.18 8.13
N ASN A 80 -11.74 -4.07 7.39
CA ASN A 80 -12.75 -3.71 6.39
C ASN A 80 -12.08 -3.48 5.03
N PRO A 81 -11.84 -4.56 4.28
CA PRO A 81 -11.20 -4.40 2.98
C PRO A 81 -12.12 -3.71 1.97
N PRO A 82 -11.57 -3.07 0.94
CA PRO A 82 -12.40 -2.50 -0.13
C PRO A 82 -13.19 -3.58 -0.85
N PRO A 83 -14.30 -3.21 -1.51
CA PRO A 83 -15.08 -4.20 -2.27
C PRO A 83 -14.24 -4.91 -3.32
N LYS A 84 -14.47 -6.20 -3.50
CA LYS A 84 -13.71 -7.00 -4.47
C LYS A 84 -13.86 -6.50 -5.90
N GLU A 85 -15.01 -5.94 -6.22
CA GLU A 85 -15.30 -5.45 -7.57
C GLU A 85 -14.42 -4.27 -7.99
N TRP A 86 -13.80 -3.60 -7.00
CA TRP A 86 -12.87 -2.50 -7.29
C TRP A 86 -11.58 -2.98 -7.94
N PHE A 87 -11.28 -4.27 -7.86
CA PHE A 87 -9.99 -4.82 -8.29
C PHE A 87 -10.13 -5.73 -9.50
N THR A 88 -9.13 -5.68 -10.39
CA THR A 88 -9.07 -6.58 -11.55
C THR A 88 -8.34 -7.87 -11.22
N ALA A 89 -7.59 -7.89 -10.12
CA ALA A 89 -6.87 -9.06 -9.65
C ALA A 89 -6.60 -8.89 -8.15
N PRO A 90 -6.30 -9.97 -7.41
CA PRO A 90 -5.98 -9.85 -5.99
C PRO A 90 -4.75 -8.97 -5.75
N PRO A 91 -4.75 -8.17 -4.66
CA PRO A 91 -3.57 -7.42 -4.28
C PRO A 91 -2.38 -8.34 -3.99
N THR A 92 -1.18 -7.84 -4.25
CA THR A 92 0.04 -8.59 -3.96
C THR A 92 0.94 -7.78 -3.03
N VAL A 93 1.70 -8.49 -2.20
CA VAL A 93 2.65 -7.87 -1.27
C VAL A 93 4.06 -8.26 -1.69
N GLU A 94 4.94 -7.28 -1.77
CA GLU A 94 6.33 -7.49 -2.12
C GLU A 94 7.22 -6.76 -1.13
N VAL A 95 8.35 -7.37 -0.78
CA VAL A 95 9.31 -6.80 0.15
C VAL A 95 10.63 -6.63 -0.57
N TYR A 96 11.20 -5.45 -0.47
CA TYR A 96 12.46 -5.11 -1.13
C TYR A 96 13.43 -4.50 -0.14
N GLU A 97 14.70 -4.81 -0.33
CA GLU A 97 15.77 -4.19 0.46
C GLU A 97 16.35 -3.03 -0.36
N ILE A 98 16.53 -1.89 0.28
CA ILE A 98 17.15 -0.75 -0.39
C ILE A 98 18.67 -0.97 -0.37
N ILE A 99 19.24 -1.16 -1.56
CA ILE A 99 20.67 -1.41 -1.67
C ILE A 99 21.45 -0.14 -1.99
N LYS A 100 20.77 0.94 -2.34
CA LYS A 100 21.38 2.22 -2.64
C LYS A 100 20.35 3.33 -2.50
N GLU A 101 20.70 4.34 -1.74
CA GLU A 101 19.91 5.56 -1.59
C GLU A 101 20.74 6.73 -2.04
N LYS A 102 20.12 7.67 -2.75
CA LYS A 102 20.88 8.78 -3.32
C LYS A 102 20.33 10.13 -2.85
#